data_67b40ed5784ad98afbb0cf16e14b81e9
#
_entry.id   67b40ed5784ad98afbb0cf16e14b81e9
#
_cell.length_a   1.000
_cell.length_b   1.000
_cell.length_c   1.000
_cell.angle_alpha   90.00
_cell.angle_beta   90.00
_cell.angle_gamma   90.00
#
_symmetry.space_group_name_H-M   'P 1'
#
loop_
_entity.id
_entity.type
_entity.pdbx_description
1 polymer ?
#
loop_
_entity_poly.entity_id
_entity_poly.type
_entity_poly.pdbx_seq_one_letter_code
_entity_poly.pdbx_strand_id
1 'polypeptide(L)'
;PIEKKLLKSSNNQVSFILIAIDTADCGIARLRGTHLEFMPNIYSGAGGKRYKTSFNIQKFFEHVHQAMTSIFKEEDMIVIFGPGETKKRFANHIQKLQKYKIQVVDGIDSGGEDGIYTFTKSETMHEIMSDSKLAKAASIIDEIMVLANKKSKKFTMGYNETLNANKMGAVESIVFSDKIIQDNNEQDVMNFLNDVENKGVKIYSVDSSTDIGLRVTGLGGIVSLLRYSLET
;
A
#
# COMPACT_ATOMS: atom_id res chain seq x y z
N PRO A 1 21.65 0.20 -9.27
CA PRO A 1 20.78 1.38 -9.32
C PRO A 1 19.41 1.12 -9.94
N ILE A 2 19.26 0.12 -10.83
CA ILE A 2 17.99 -0.21 -11.51
C ILE A 2 17.00 -0.84 -10.55
N GLU A 3 17.41 -1.78 -9.72
CA GLU A 3 16.60 -2.36 -8.65
C GLU A 3 15.99 -1.29 -7.74
N LYS A 4 16.77 -0.24 -7.39
CA LYS A 4 16.25 0.89 -6.61
C LYS A 4 15.20 1.72 -7.34
N LYS A 5 15.26 1.79 -8.67
CA LYS A 5 14.28 2.52 -9.49
C LYS A 5 13.01 1.70 -9.68
N LEU A 6 13.14 0.39 -9.90
CA LEU A 6 12.02 -0.55 -9.97
C LEU A 6 11.28 -0.66 -8.64
N LEU A 7 12.03 -0.68 -7.52
CA LEU A 7 11.46 -0.63 -6.16
C LEU A 7 10.74 0.69 -5.89
N LYS A 8 11.20 1.82 -6.47
CA LYS A 8 10.51 3.12 -6.35
C LYS A 8 9.22 3.20 -7.16
N SER A 9 9.18 2.68 -8.39
CA SER A 9 7.97 2.71 -9.22
C SER A 9 6.86 1.84 -8.61
N SER A 10 7.21 0.67 -8.06
CA SER A 10 6.24 -0.18 -7.36
C SER A 10 5.77 0.42 -6.01
N ASN A 11 6.52 1.38 -5.43
CA ASN A 11 6.15 2.03 -4.17
C ASN A 11 4.95 2.98 -4.26
N ASN A 12 4.65 3.50 -5.46
CA ASN A 12 3.59 4.50 -5.62
C ASN A 12 2.15 3.96 -5.48
N GLN A 13 1.95 2.67 -5.28
CA GLN A 13 0.65 2.04 -5.43
C GLN A 13 0.05 1.49 -4.15
N VAL A 14 0.86 1.33 -3.11
CA VAL A 14 0.39 0.96 -1.78
C VAL A 14 0.25 2.25 -0.97
N SER A 15 -0.93 2.50 -0.45
CA SER A 15 -1.17 3.66 0.42
C SER A 15 -1.64 3.22 1.80
N PHE A 16 -1.17 3.95 2.79
CA PHE A 16 -1.45 3.72 4.19
C PHE A 16 -1.97 4.99 4.85
N ILE A 17 -2.90 4.85 5.76
CA ILE A 17 -3.22 5.87 6.76
C ILE A 17 -2.45 5.51 8.03
N LEU A 18 -1.51 6.35 8.41
CA LEU A 18 -0.70 6.21 9.61
C LEU A 18 -1.31 7.02 10.73
N ILE A 19 -1.55 6.41 11.88
CA ILE A 19 -2.18 7.05 13.05
C ILE A 19 -1.29 6.80 14.26
N ALA A 20 -0.61 7.85 14.70
CA ALA A 20 0.20 7.86 15.91
C ALA A 20 -0.61 8.49 17.05
N ILE A 21 -1.17 7.68 17.94
CA ILE A 21 -2.12 8.13 18.96
C ILE A 21 -1.66 7.80 20.37
N ASP A 22 -1.74 8.80 21.27
CA ASP A 22 -1.62 8.63 22.70
C ASP A 22 -2.82 9.23 23.45
N THR A 23 -2.70 9.49 24.75
CA THR A 23 -3.75 10.10 25.56
C THR A 23 -3.85 11.62 25.38
N ALA A 24 -2.81 12.28 24.88
CA ALA A 24 -2.70 13.72 24.77
C ALA A 24 -3.00 14.22 23.35
N ASP A 25 -2.49 13.52 22.34
CA ASP A 25 -2.64 13.93 20.96
C ASP A 25 -2.69 12.75 19.98
N CYS A 26 -2.97 13.08 18.73
CA CYS A 26 -2.96 12.15 17.61
C CYS A 26 -2.43 12.83 16.36
N GLY A 27 -1.39 12.23 15.76
CA GLY A 27 -0.94 12.55 14.42
C GLY A 27 -1.58 11.63 13.40
N ILE A 28 -1.98 12.17 12.27
CA ILE A 28 -2.50 11.42 11.13
C ILE A 28 -1.71 11.81 9.90
N ALA A 29 -1.26 10.83 9.13
CA ALA A 29 -0.67 11.07 7.83
C ALA A 29 -1.10 10.00 6.82
N ARG A 30 -1.14 10.38 5.55
CA ARG A 30 -1.26 9.45 4.45
C ARG A 30 0.10 9.21 3.84
N LEU A 31 0.52 7.96 3.79
CA LEU A 31 1.73 7.53 3.10
C LEU A 31 1.36 6.90 1.76
N ARG A 32 1.88 7.46 0.67
CA ARG A 32 1.78 6.89 -0.66
C ARG A 32 3.17 6.76 -1.29
N GLY A 33 3.65 5.53 -1.42
CA GLY A 33 5.03 5.30 -1.83
C GLY A 33 6.00 5.89 -0.81
N THR A 34 6.72 6.93 -1.20
CA THR A 34 7.64 7.69 -0.33
C THR A 34 7.09 9.06 0.07
N HIS A 35 5.91 9.43 -0.43
CA HIS A 35 5.29 10.72 -0.13
C HIS A 35 4.41 10.62 1.11
N LEU A 36 4.68 11.47 2.07
CA LEU A 36 4.00 11.56 3.35
C LEU A 36 3.23 12.89 3.42
N GLU A 37 1.92 12.79 3.51
CA GLU A 37 1.01 13.93 3.61
C GLU A 37 0.41 13.96 5.01
N PHE A 38 0.77 14.99 5.79
CA PHE A 38 0.33 15.15 7.17
C PHE A 38 -0.98 15.91 7.26
N MET A 39 -1.81 15.51 8.24
CA MET A 39 -2.91 16.33 8.76
C MET A 39 -2.46 17.09 10.00
N PRO A 40 -3.13 18.20 10.34
CA PRO A 40 -2.91 18.86 11.63
C PRO A 40 -3.10 17.89 12.80
N ASN A 41 -2.21 17.97 13.80
CA ASN A 41 -2.35 17.19 15.02
C ASN A 41 -3.68 17.48 15.74
N ILE A 42 -4.29 16.43 16.27
CA ILE A 42 -5.54 16.49 17.02
C ILE A 42 -5.20 16.33 18.49
N TYR A 43 -5.57 17.31 19.30
CA TYR A 43 -5.31 17.30 20.73
C TYR A 43 -6.53 16.87 21.51
N SER A 44 -6.33 16.00 22.50
CA SER A 44 -7.40 15.48 23.36
C SER A 44 -7.92 16.47 24.38
N GLY A 45 -7.13 17.52 24.66
CA GLY A 45 -7.39 18.45 25.76
C GLY A 45 -7.01 17.89 27.14
N ALA A 46 -6.38 16.70 27.23
CA ALA A 46 -5.97 16.09 28.50
C ALA A 46 -4.77 16.75 29.19
N GLY A 47 -4.17 17.78 28.59
CA GLY A 47 -2.86 18.34 28.94
C GLY A 47 -2.91 19.67 29.71
N GLY A 48 -3.76 19.87 30.71
CA GLY A 48 -3.78 21.12 31.47
C GLY A 48 -3.86 20.93 32.99
N LYS A 49 -2.73 21.03 33.69
CA LYS A 49 -2.68 20.99 35.20
C LYS A 49 -3.48 22.09 35.91
N ARG A 50 -4.10 23.02 35.19
CA ARG A 50 -4.77 24.20 35.79
C ARG A 50 -6.27 24.28 35.60
N TYR A 51 -6.89 23.45 34.75
CA TYR A 51 -8.35 23.46 34.60
C TYR A 51 -8.85 22.01 34.56
N LYS A 52 -9.90 21.71 35.36
CA LYS A 52 -10.67 20.48 35.26
C LYS A 52 -11.46 20.49 33.95
N THR A 53 -10.77 20.29 32.83
CA THR A 53 -11.43 19.91 31.57
C THR A 53 -11.84 18.46 31.70
N SER A 54 -13.11 18.19 31.58
CA SER A 54 -13.64 16.83 31.53
C SER A 54 -13.09 16.15 30.26
N PHE A 55 -11.94 15.49 30.38
CA PHE A 55 -11.37 14.70 29.30
C PHE A 55 -12.37 13.61 28.91
N ASN A 56 -12.87 13.69 27.69
CA ASN A 56 -13.76 12.68 27.12
C ASN A 56 -13.05 11.96 25.97
N ILE A 57 -12.52 10.79 26.24
CA ILE A 57 -11.81 9.99 25.25
C ILE A 57 -12.70 9.60 24.07
N GLN A 58 -14.01 9.47 24.25
CA GLN A 58 -14.92 9.13 23.15
C GLN A 58 -14.98 10.27 22.14
N LYS A 59 -15.13 11.54 22.60
CA LYS A 59 -15.09 12.70 21.71
C LYS A 59 -13.76 12.85 21.00
N PHE A 60 -12.65 12.56 21.68
CA PHE A 60 -11.33 12.55 21.06
C PHE A 60 -11.27 11.52 19.94
N PHE A 61 -11.71 10.30 20.18
CA PHE A 61 -11.76 9.25 19.16
C PHE A 61 -12.67 9.57 17.98
N GLU A 62 -13.80 10.22 18.23
CA GLU A 62 -14.71 10.72 17.19
C GLU A 62 -14.03 11.76 16.29
N HIS A 63 -13.31 12.71 16.87
CA HIS A 63 -12.57 13.72 16.11
C HIS A 63 -11.46 13.10 15.27
N VAL A 64 -10.69 12.16 15.85
CA VAL A 64 -9.64 11.41 15.12
C VAL A 64 -10.25 10.62 13.98
N HIS A 65 -11.37 9.92 14.20
CA HIS A 65 -12.06 9.17 13.18
C HIS A 65 -12.59 10.05 12.04
N GLN A 66 -13.19 11.21 12.35
CA GLN A 66 -13.65 12.17 11.34
C GLN A 66 -12.50 12.71 10.49
N ALA A 67 -11.37 13.05 11.11
CA ALA A 67 -10.19 13.51 10.39
C ALA A 67 -9.62 12.39 9.49
N MET A 68 -9.48 11.18 10.00
CA MET A 68 -9.03 10.03 9.23
C MET A 68 -9.93 9.78 8.00
N THR A 69 -11.26 9.79 8.18
CA THR A 69 -12.20 9.51 7.09
C THR A 69 -12.17 10.57 5.99
N SER A 70 -11.77 11.80 6.28
CA SER A 70 -11.65 12.87 5.27
C SER A 70 -10.56 12.58 4.22
N ILE A 71 -9.55 11.75 4.56
CA ILE A 71 -8.46 11.40 3.65
C ILE A 71 -8.44 9.91 3.27
N PHE A 72 -9.24 9.08 3.95
CA PHE A 72 -9.30 7.63 3.73
C PHE A 72 -9.87 7.28 2.36
N LYS A 73 -9.28 6.27 1.72
CA LYS A 73 -9.80 5.60 0.53
C LYS A 73 -9.94 4.12 0.79
N GLU A 74 -10.86 3.47 0.09
CA GLU A 74 -11.22 2.07 0.33
C GLU A 74 -10.04 1.10 0.22
N GLU A 75 -9.07 1.43 -0.63
CA GLU A 75 -7.84 0.63 -0.79
C GLU A 75 -6.79 0.87 0.30
N ASP A 76 -6.93 1.89 1.13
CA ASP A 76 -5.94 2.22 2.16
C ASP A 76 -5.93 1.18 3.29
N MET A 77 -4.74 0.85 3.77
CA MET A 77 -4.54 0.11 5.00
C MET A 77 -4.29 1.10 6.14
N ILE A 78 -4.99 0.95 7.25
CA ILE A 78 -4.80 1.78 8.44
C ILE A 78 -3.79 1.12 9.37
N VAL A 79 -2.73 1.84 9.72
CA VAL A 79 -1.72 1.40 10.68
C VAL A 79 -1.79 2.31 11.89
N ILE A 80 -2.09 1.73 13.06
CA ILE A 80 -2.28 2.46 14.32
C ILE A 80 -1.16 2.08 15.28
N PHE A 81 -0.48 3.06 15.82
CA PHE A 81 0.64 2.89 16.74
C PHE A 81 0.69 4.03 17.76
N GLY A 82 1.65 3.97 18.68
CA GLY A 82 1.83 4.95 19.75
C GLY A 82 1.97 4.28 21.12
N PRO A 83 2.24 5.05 22.18
CA PRO A 83 2.46 4.53 23.52
C PRO A 83 1.18 3.98 24.16
N GLY A 84 1.35 3.02 25.03
CA GLY A 84 0.29 2.47 25.88
C GLY A 84 -0.86 1.80 25.13
N GLU A 85 -2.04 1.74 25.76
CA GLU A 85 -3.22 1.01 25.29
C GLU A 85 -4.19 1.88 24.44
N THR A 86 -3.94 3.18 24.31
CA THR A 86 -4.84 4.09 23.59
C THR A 86 -5.01 3.68 22.13
N LYS A 87 -3.95 3.23 21.48
CA LYS A 87 -3.97 2.70 20.11
C LYS A 87 -4.94 1.52 19.93
N LYS A 88 -4.93 0.57 20.86
CA LYS A 88 -5.85 -0.59 20.81
C LYS A 88 -7.29 -0.20 21.07
N ARG A 89 -7.50 0.74 22.03
CA ARG A 89 -8.83 1.27 22.32
C ARG A 89 -9.42 2.03 21.14
N PHE A 90 -8.60 2.82 20.45
CA PHE A 90 -9.01 3.54 19.24
C PHE A 90 -9.30 2.57 18.09
N ALA A 91 -8.44 1.58 17.84
CA ALA A 91 -8.66 0.55 16.83
C ALA A 91 -10.01 -0.17 17.05
N ASN A 92 -10.29 -0.59 18.29
CA ASN A 92 -11.55 -1.22 18.65
C ASN A 92 -12.75 -0.27 18.49
N HIS A 93 -12.57 1.02 18.73
CA HIS A 93 -13.63 2.01 18.54
C HIS A 93 -14.03 2.12 17.07
N ILE A 94 -13.07 2.35 16.16
CA ILE A 94 -13.37 2.53 14.73
C ILE A 94 -13.81 1.23 14.04
N GLN A 95 -13.34 0.06 14.50
CA GLN A 95 -13.74 -1.24 13.97
C GLN A 95 -15.24 -1.54 14.20
N LYS A 96 -15.83 -0.97 15.24
CA LYS A 96 -17.28 -1.07 15.49
C LYS A 96 -18.12 -0.20 14.56
N LEU A 97 -17.54 0.86 14.01
CA LEU A 97 -18.22 1.81 13.13
C LEU A 97 -18.23 1.32 11.68
N GLN A 98 -17.11 0.78 11.22
CA GLN A 98 -16.94 0.30 9.86
C GLN A 98 -15.84 -0.77 9.80
N LYS A 99 -15.95 -1.69 8.84
CA LYS A 99 -14.90 -2.68 8.56
C LYS A 99 -13.72 -2.00 7.86
N TYR A 100 -12.70 -1.66 8.61
CA TYR A 100 -11.41 -1.18 8.10
C TYR A 100 -10.38 -2.31 8.07
N LYS A 101 -9.41 -2.22 7.16
CA LYS A 101 -8.18 -3.02 7.21
C LYS A 101 -7.23 -2.34 8.18
N ILE A 102 -7.18 -2.82 9.42
CA ILE A 102 -6.40 -2.20 10.51
C ILE A 102 -5.27 -3.13 10.92
N GLN A 103 -4.09 -2.56 11.07
CA GLN A 103 -2.96 -3.18 11.76
C GLN A 103 -2.57 -2.30 12.95
N VAL A 104 -2.49 -2.89 14.14
CA VAL A 104 -2.00 -2.23 15.34
C VAL A 104 -0.56 -2.66 15.57
N VAL A 105 0.34 -1.67 15.76
CA VAL A 105 1.78 -1.91 15.94
C VAL A 105 2.20 -1.46 17.33
N ASP A 106 2.97 -2.31 18.01
CA ASP A 106 3.61 -2.02 19.28
C ASP A 106 5.07 -1.53 19.06
N GLY A 107 5.71 -0.99 20.12
CA GLY A 107 7.12 -0.59 20.09
C GLY A 107 7.39 0.83 19.58
N ILE A 108 6.35 1.64 19.38
CA ILE A 108 6.50 3.07 19.10
C ILE A 108 6.04 3.85 20.33
N ASP A 109 6.99 4.57 20.94
CA ASP A 109 6.79 5.22 22.25
C ASP A 109 6.41 6.71 22.14
N SER A 110 6.09 7.19 20.95
CA SER A 110 5.66 8.56 20.69
C SER A 110 4.34 8.61 19.92
N GLY A 111 3.47 9.57 20.29
CA GLY A 111 2.27 9.95 19.56
C GLY A 111 2.53 11.10 18.59
N GLY A 112 1.47 11.64 17.99
CA GLY A 112 1.54 12.81 17.16
C GLY A 112 2.42 12.66 15.91
N GLU A 113 2.86 13.77 15.37
CA GLU A 113 3.71 13.83 14.16
C GLU A 113 5.06 13.13 14.36
N ASP A 114 5.67 13.28 15.54
CA ASP A 114 6.94 12.64 15.87
C ASP A 114 6.84 11.10 15.84
N GLY A 115 5.71 10.56 16.30
CA GLY A 115 5.43 9.14 16.22
C GLY A 115 5.36 8.64 14.78
N ILE A 116 4.77 9.41 13.88
CA ILE A 116 4.71 9.08 12.45
C ILE A 116 6.12 9.07 11.85
N TYR A 117 6.94 10.08 12.09
CA TYR A 117 8.32 10.10 11.58
C TYR A 117 9.15 8.94 12.11
N THR A 118 9.01 8.60 13.40
CA THR A 118 9.70 7.46 13.99
C THR A 118 9.27 6.15 13.32
N PHE A 119 7.97 5.96 13.17
CA PHE A 119 7.42 4.74 12.57
C PHE A 119 7.81 4.56 11.11
N THR A 120 7.78 5.62 10.29
CA THR A 120 8.14 5.53 8.86
C THR A 120 9.59 5.11 8.61
N LYS A 121 10.46 5.25 9.60
CA LYS A 121 11.86 4.81 9.55
C LYS A 121 12.08 3.43 10.19
N SER A 122 11.05 2.83 10.77
CA SER A 122 11.16 1.55 11.46
C SER A 122 11.22 0.37 10.48
N GLU A 123 11.87 -0.70 10.90
CA GLU A 123 11.89 -1.97 10.17
C GLU A 123 10.48 -2.54 9.99
N THR A 124 9.65 -2.44 11.02
CA THR A 124 8.24 -2.86 10.98
C THR A 124 7.45 -2.19 9.86
N MET A 125 7.68 -0.90 9.58
CA MET A 125 7.04 -0.24 8.45
C MET A 125 7.50 -0.81 7.11
N HIS A 126 8.79 -1.12 6.98
CA HIS A 126 9.33 -1.75 5.78
C HIS A 126 8.73 -3.15 5.54
N GLU A 127 8.57 -3.94 6.58
CA GLU A 127 7.91 -5.25 6.52
C GLU A 127 6.44 -5.11 6.08
N ILE A 128 5.67 -4.24 6.71
CA ILE A 128 4.26 -3.99 6.37
C ILE A 128 4.11 -3.56 4.91
N MET A 129 4.98 -2.69 4.41
CA MET A 129 4.97 -2.28 3.01
C MET A 129 5.26 -3.45 2.07
N SER A 130 6.24 -4.28 2.40
CA SER A 130 6.61 -5.47 1.63
C SER A 130 5.46 -6.47 1.58
N ASP A 131 4.89 -6.82 2.72
CA ASP A 131 3.76 -7.76 2.83
C ASP A 131 2.54 -7.29 2.05
N SER A 132 2.22 -6.01 2.12
CA SER A 132 1.09 -5.43 1.38
C SER A 132 1.28 -5.50 -0.13
N LYS A 133 2.50 -5.31 -0.65
CA LYS A 133 2.81 -5.47 -2.07
C LYS A 133 2.68 -6.90 -2.52
N LEU A 134 3.24 -7.84 -1.76
CA LEU A 134 3.17 -9.26 -2.05
C LEU A 134 1.72 -9.74 -2.05
N ALA A 135 0.91 -9.32 -1.07
CA ALA A 135 -0.51 -9.66 -1.02
C ALA A 135 -1.29 -9.14 -2.25
N LYS A 136 -1.00 -7.92 -2.70
CA LYS A 136 -1.62 -7.37 -3.93
C LYS A 136 -1.16 -8.10 -5.19
N ALA A 137 0.13 -8.42 -5.29
CA ALA A 137 0.66 -9.21 -6.40
C ALA A 137 0.01 -10.59 -6.45
N ALA A 138 -0.11 -11.27 -5.30
CA ALA A 138 -0.79 -12.56 -5.19
C ALA A 138 -2.24 -12.48 -5.66
N SER A 139 -3.00 -11.48 -5.21
CA SER A 139 -4.40 -11.27 -5.61
C SER A 139 -4.55 -11.10 -7.12
N ILE A 140 -3.65 -10.35 -7.77
CA ILE A 140 -3.66 -10.18 -9.23
C ILE A 140 -3.40 -11.50 -9.95
N ILE A 141 -2.44 -12.29 -9.47
CA ILE A 141 -2.12 -13.61 -10.07
C ILE A 141 -3.34 -14.54 -9.92
N ASP A 142 -3.98 -14.58 -8.76
CA ASP A 142 -5.14 -15.41 -8.51
C ASP A 142 -6.33 -15.02 -9.42
N GLU A 143 -6.55 -13.72 -9.63
CA GLU A 143 -7.54 -13.22 -10.56
C GLU A 143 -7.23 -13.64 -12.01
N ILE A 144 -5.97 -13.54 -12.44
CA ILE A 144 -5.52 -14.02 -13.76
C ILE A 144 -5.81 -15.51 -13.92
N MET A 145 -5.56 -16.33 -12.90
CA MET A 145 -5.85 -17.77 -12.94
C MET A 145 -7.34 -18.05 -13.10
N VAL A 146 -8.20 -17.28 -12.41
CA VAL A 146 -9.65 -17.36 -12.56
C VAL A 146 -10.08 -16.97 -13.99
N LEU A 147 -9.52 -15.89 -14.53
CA LEU A 147 -9.82 -15.42 -15.89
C LEU A 147 -9.34 -16.46 -16.95
N ALA A 148 -8.18 -17.06 -16.75
CA ALA A 148 -7.67 -18.12 -17.63
C ALA A 148 -8.61 -19.34 -17.66
N ASN A 149 -9.09 -19.79 -16.49
CA ASN A 149 -10.05 -20.88 -16.38
C ASN A 149 -11.38 -20.56 -17.07
N LYS A 150 -11.81 -19.30 -17.07
CA LYS A 150 -13.00 -18.81 -17.76
C LYS A 150 -12.79 -18.56 -19.26
N LYS A 151 -11.59 -18.83 -19.78
CA LYS A 151 -11.18 -18.51 -21.16
C LYS A 151 -11.37 -17.02 -21.51
N SER A 152 -11.23 -16.14 -20.53
CA SER A 152 -11.30 -14.71 -20.73
C SER A 152 -10.05 -14.21 -21.44
N LYS A 153 -10.18 -13.15 -22.25
CA LYS A 153 -9.06 -12.45 -22.91
C LYS A 153 -8.68 -11.15 -22.16
N LYS A 154 -9.00 -11.04 -20.86
CA LYS A 154 -8.69 -9.85 -20.03
C LYS A 154 -7.39 -9.97 -19.24
N PHE A 155 -6.44 -10.71 -19.71
CA PHE A 155 -5.11 -10.82 -19.11
C PHE A 155 -4.06 -11.15 -20.17
N THR A 156 -2.79 -10.96 -19.83
CA THR A 156 -1.64 -11.44 -20.61
C THR A 156 -0.66 -12.19 -19.72
N MET A 157 0.10 -13.08 -20.33
CA MET A 157 1.23 -13.79 -19.73
C MET A 157 2.42 -13.70 -20.67
N GLY A 158 3.59 -13.29 -20.15
CA GLY A 158 4.79 -13.10 -20.93
C GLY A 158 5.00 -11.66 -21.42
N TYR A 159 6.27 -11.38 -21.77
CA TYR A 159 6.73 -10.02 -22.08
C TYR A 159 6.12 -9.45 -23.36
N ASN A 160 6.13 -10.22 -24.43
CA ASN A 160 5.67 -9.74 -25.75
C ASN A 160 4.17 -9.45 -25.76
N GLU A 161 3.36 -10.30 -25.16
CA GLU A 161 1.91 -10.12 -25.03
C GLU A 161 1.58 -8.90 -24.20
N THR A 162 2.30 -8.72 -23.08
CA THR A 162 2.11 -7.55 -22.20
C THR A 162 2.56 -6.25 -22.88
N LEU A 163 3.67 -6.30 -23.65
CA LEU A 163 4.15 -5.16 -24.45
C LEU A 163 3.10 -4.73 -25.50
N ASN A 164 2.51 -5.70 -26.21
CA ASN A 164 1.47 -5.44 -27.20
C ASN A 164 0.20 -4.86 -26.54
N ALA A 165 -0.25 -5.43 -25.44
CA ALA A 165 -1.38 -4.92 -24.68
C ALA A 165 -1.15 -3.48 -24.18
N ASN A 166 0.08 -3.17 -23.77
CA ASN A 166 0.45 -1.81 -23.35
C ASN A 166 0.42 -0.81 -24.50
N LYS A 167 0.87 -1.18 -25.71
CA LYS A 167 0.75 -0.34 -26.92
C LYS A 167 -0.71 0.02 -27.22
N MET A 168 -1.64 -0.89 -26.96
CA MET A 168 -3.08 -0.69 -27.13
C MET A 168 -3.73 0.06 -25.95
N GLY A 169 -2.99 0.41 -24.90
CA GLY A 169 -3.52 1.08 -23.69
C GLY A 169 -4.43 0.19 -22.84
N ALA A 170 -4.41 -1.12 -23.08
CA ALA A 170 -5.31 -2.07 -22.44
C ALA A 170 -4.88 -2.47 -21.02
N VAL A 171 -3.64 -2.24 -20.64
CA VAL A 171 -3.08 -2.72 -19.36
C VAL A 171 -3.62 -1.92 -18.20
N GLU A 172 -4.12 -2.60 -17.17
CA GLU A 172 -4.57 -2.04 -15.89
C GLU A 172 -3.52 -2.19 -14.81
N SER A 173 -2.99 -3.40 -14.66
CA SER A 173 -1.96 -3.71 -13.67
C SER A 173 -1.00 -4.78 -14.19
N ILE A 174 0.23 -4.72 -13.69
CA ILE A 174 1.32 -5.64 -14.05
C ILE A 174 1.95 -6.20 -12.78
N VAL A 175 2.21 -7.50 -12.79
CA VAL A 175 3.13 -8.16 -11.85
C VAL A 175 4.28 -8.75 -12.63
N PHE A 176 5.51 -8.45 -12.23
CA PHE A 176 6.70 -9.03 -12.88
C PHE A 176 7.74 -9.47 -11.84
N SER A 177 8.52 -10.49 -12.18
CA SER A 177 9.67 -10.91 -11.40
C SER A 177 10.95 -10.25 -11.93
N ASP A 178 11.96 -10.12 -11.07
CA ASP A 178 13.29 -9.60 -11.42
C ASP A 178 13.96 -10.39 -12.57
N LYS A 179 13.59 -11.66 -12.80
CA LYS A 179 14.06 -12.46 -13.93
C LYS A 179 13.76 -11.88 -15.30
N ILE A 180 12.71 -11.07 -15.44
CA ILE A 180 12.39 -10.44 -16.73
C ILE A 180 13.56 -9.59 -17.26
N ILE A 181 14.37 -9.00 -16.36
CA ILE A 181 15.55 -8.21 -16.70
C ILE A 181 16.70 -9.11 -17.16
N GLN A 182 16.78 -10.32 -16.63
CA GLN A 182 17.81 -11.30 -17.00
C GLN A 182 17.52 -11.96 -18.35
N ASP A 183 16.24 -12.19 -18.65
CA ASP A 183 15.77 -12.92 -19.84
C ASP A 183 15.58 -12.00 -21.07
N ASN A 184 15.59 -10.67 -20.88
CA ASN A 184 15.36 -9.68 -21.94
C ASN A 184 16.43 -8.60 -21.93
N ASN A 185 16.46 -7.76 -22.98
CA ASN A 185 17.34 -6.59 -22.99
C ASN A 185 16.94 -5.63 -21.89
N GLU A 186 17.86 -5.32 -20.99
CA GLU A 186 17.64 -4.47 -19.83
C GLU A 186 17.07 -3.09 -20.19
N GLN A 187 17.62 -2.46 -21.25
CA GLN A 187 17.18 -1.14 -21.69
C GLN A 187 15.74 -1.14 -22.23
N ASP A 188 15.36 -2.20 -22.94
CA ASP A 188 14.01 -2.36 -23.49
C ASP A 188 12.98 -2.57 -22.37
N VAL A 189 13.32 -3.40 -21.37
CA VAL A 189 12.47 -3.60 -20.18
C VAL A 189 12.30 -2.28 -19.42
N MET A 190 13.37 -1.52 -19.24
CA MET A 190 13.32 -0.22 -18.56
C MET A 190 12.46 0.80 -19.29
N ASN A 191 12.61 0.88 -20.62
CA ASN A 191 11.78 1.76 -21.44
C ASN A 191 10.30 1.37 -21.38
N PHE A 192 10.01 0.09 -21.44
CA PHE A 192 8.66 -0.45 -21.27
C PHE A 192 8.06 -0.10 -19.91
N LEU A 193 8.78 -0.35 -18.80
CA LEU A 193 8.29 -0.04 -17.46
C LEU A 193 8.07 1.46 -17.23
N ASN A 194 8.92 2.32 -17.78
CA ASN A 194 8.72 3.76 -17.74
C ASN A 194 7.47 4.20 -18.54
N ASP A 195 7.22 3.62 -19.72
CA ASP A 195 6.02 3.91 -20.52
C ASP A 195 4.74 3.48 -19.80
N VAL A 196 4.77 2.28 -19.19
CA VAL A 196 3.66 1.75 -18.38
C VAL A 196 3.37 2.65 -17.17
N GLU A 197 4.41 3.11 -16.46
CA GLU A 197 4.27 4.01 -15.32
C GLU A 197 3.64 5.35 -15.75
N ASN A 198 4.11 5.93 -16.85
CA ASN A 198 3.57 7.18 -17.39
C ASN A 198 2.09 7.07 -17.80
N LYS A 199 1.61 5.89 -18.16
CA LYS A 199 0.21 5.60 -18.47
C LYS A 199 -0.65 5.33 -17.23
N GLY A 200 -0.07 5.43 -16.02
CA GLY A 200 -0.77 5.23 -14.75
C GLY A 200 -1.17 3.77 -14.47
N VAL A 201 -0.49 2.82 -15.09
CA VAL A 201 -0.68 1.39 -14.84
C VAL A 201 -0.11 1.01 -13.47
N LYS A 202 -0.78 0.15 -12.75
CA LYS A 202 -0.31 -0.37 -11.45
C LYS A 202 0.79 -1.41 -11.67
N ILE A 203 1.98 -1.20 -11.09
CA ILE A 203 3.15 -2.05 -11.29
C ILE A 203 3.57 -2.68 -9.95
N TYR A 204 3.73 -3.99 -9.91
CA TYR A 204 4.20 -4.76 -8.77
C TYR A 204 5.41 -5.60 -9.17
N SER A 205 6.56 -5.31 -8.56
CA SER A 205 7.76 -6.13 -8.69
C SER A 205 7.81 -7.15 -7.55
N VAL A 206 8.16 -8.37 -7.85
CA VAL A 206 8.34 -9.46 -6.89
C VAL A 206 9.71 -10.10 -7.10
N ASP A 207 10.32 -10.51 -5.99
CA ASP A 207 11.58 -11.24 -6.01
C ASP A 207 11.32 -12.69 -6.47
N SER A 208 12.07 -13.14 -7.47
CA SER A 208 11.93 -14.49 -8.05
C SER A 208 12.23 -15.63 -7.08
N SER A 209 12.87 -15.36 -5.94
CA SER A 209 13.10 -16.34 -4.87
C SER A 209 11.87 -16.58 -3.99
N THR A 210 10.89 -15.67 -4.02
CA THR A 210 9.63 -15.82 -3.27
C THR A 210 8.67 -16.77 -3.97
N ASP A 211 7.71 -17.34 -3.21
CA ASP A 211 6.66 -18.20 -3.79
C ASP A 211 5.87 -17.49 -4.90
N ILE A 212 5.52 -16.22 -4.68
CA ILE A 212 4.82 -15.38 -5.67
C ILE A 212 5.71 -15.12 -6.88
N GLY A 213 7.00 -14.83 -6.67
CA GLY A 213 7.95 -14.61 -7.75
C GLY A 213 8.20 -15.86 -8.59
N LEU A 214 8.24 -17.04 -7.96
CA LEU A 214 8.31 -18.32 -8.68
C LEU A 214 7.07 -18.56 -9.55
N ARG A 215 5.88 -18.27 -9.03
CA ARG A 215 4.62 -18.35 -9.82
C ARG A 215 4.66 -17.42 -11.03
N VAL A 216 5.05 -16.15 -10.86
CA VAL A 216 5.17 -15.18 -11.98
C VAL A 216 6.22 -15.64 -12.99
N THR A 217 7.36 -16.14 -12.53
CA THR A 217 8.41 -16.68 -13.40
C THR A 217 7.87 -17.85 -14.25
N GLY A 218 7.10 -18.76 -13.64
CA GLY A 218 6.45 -19.88 -14.35
C GLY A 218 5.40 -19.43 -15.38
N LEU A 219 4.88 -18.22 -15.26
CA LEU A 219 3.92 -17.61 -16.20
C LEU A 219 4.59 -16.71 -17.26
N GLY A 220 5.90 -16.79 -17.42
CA GLY A 220 6.66 -16.03 -18.42
C GLY A 220 7.32 -14.78 -17.88
N GLY A 221 7.53 -14.67 -16.55
CA GLY A 221 8.26 -13.60 -15.88
C GLY A 221 7.49 -12.28 -15.69
N ILE A 222 6.38 -12.10 -16.41
CA ILE A 222 5.47 -10.97 -16.32
C ILE A 222 4.05 -11.40 -16.65
N VAL A 223 3.08 -10.85 -15.91
CA VAL A 223 1.64 -11.04 -16.14
C VAL A 223 0.92 -9.72 -16.01
N SER A 224 -0.18 -9.53 -16.73
CA SER A 224 -1.00 -8.32 -16.59
C SER A 224 -2.49 -8.59 -16.57
N LEU A 225 -3.24 -7.78 -15.82
CA LEU A 225 -4.68 -7.62 -15.96
C LEU A 225 -4.97 -6.51 -16.98
N LEU A 226 -6.03 -6.70 -17.75
CA LEU A 226 -6.45 -5.76 -18.78
C LEU A 226 -7.77 -5.09 -18.43
N ARG A 227 -7.91 -3.81 -18.78
CA ARG A 227 -9.14 -3.03 -18.64
C ARG A 227 -10.25 -3.56 -19.51
N TYR A 228 -9.92 -4.09 -20.68
CA TYR A 228 -10.83 -4.70 -21.66
C TYR A 228 -10.17 -5.89 -22.35
N SER A 229 -11.00 -6.74 -22.95
CA SER A 229 -10.51 -7.90 -23.71
C SER A 229 -9.86 -7.45 -25.01
N LEU A 230 -8.69 -8.02 -25.34
CA LEU A 230 -8.11 -7.85 -26.65
C LEU A 230 -8.73 -8.90 -27.61
N GLU A 231 -9.36 -8.40 -28.65
CA GLU A 231 -9.76 -9.23 -29.78
C GLU A 231 -8.51 -9.54 -30.59
N THR A 232 -8.14 -10.81 -30.67
CA THR A 232 -7.12 -11.36 -31.59
C THR A 232 -7.79 -11.90 -32.82
#